data_87441e09fbefb2aae8d0363475374f0a
#
_entry.id   87441e09fbefb2aae8d0363475374f0a
#
_cell.length_a   1.000
_cell.length_b   1.000
_cell.length_c   1.000
_cell.angle_alpha   90.00
_cell.angle_beta   90.00
_cell.angle_gamma   90.00
#
_symmetry.space_group_name_H-M   'P 1'
#
loop_
_entity.id
_entity.type
_entity.pdbx_description
1 polymer ?
#
loop_
_entity_poly.entity_id
_entity_poly.type
_entity_poly.pdbx_seq_one_letter_code
_entity_poly.pdbx_strand_id
1 'polypeptide(L)'
;FLLFVLFLSVSLSAVPSREAFALEERAVSGIPIEAFEFGDQNLKIELWARSPMIFSPVAMDFDAKGRLWTTEGIDYQRGMRIKEGRSIIVLEDKDWDGQADSSHVFVTEKEIRHASLGIAVFDNRIVLSSTPSIIVYTDVNRNAVFDEGVDKREVFLTGFRDASHDHTLHAVVGAPSGQWHFS
;
A
#
# COMPACT_ATOMS: atom_id res chain seq x y z
N PHE A 1 52.92 25.49 21.41
CA PHE A 1 52.34 24.84 20.24
C PHE A 1 51.06 24.14 20.67
N LEU A 2 49.93 24.78 20.38
CA LEU A 2 48.59 24.26 20.69
C LEU A 2 48.04 23.58 19.44
N LEU A 3 47.91 22.25 19.50
CA LEU A 3 47.37 21.46 18.40
C LEU A 3 45.83 21.46 18.50
N PHE A 4 45.16 22.20 17.62
CA PHE A 4 43.70 22.14 17.46
C PHE A 4 43.33 20.90 16.61
N VAL A 5 42.76 19.89 17.24
CA VAL A 5 42.16 18.77 16.52
C VAL A 5 40.70 19.14 16.20
N LEU A 6 40.46 19.42 14.93
CA LEU A 6 39.10 19.68 14.42
C LEU A 6 38.36 18.34 14.25
N PHE A 7 37.45 18.05 15.17
CA PHE A 7 36.52 16.92 14.97
C PHE A 7 35.45 17.35 13.97
N LEU A 8 35.59 16.88 12.73
CA LEU A 8 34.51 16.95 11.74
C LEU A 8 33.45 15.92 12.08
N SER A 9 32.43 16.32 12.81
CA SER A 9 31.24 15.46 13.01
C SER A 9 30.46 15.41 11.70
N VAL A 10 30.63 14.33 10.94
CA VAL A 10 29.73 14.00 9.85
C VAL A 10 28.42 13.60 10.49
N SER A 11 27.47 14.53 10.55
CA SER A 11 26.09 14.18 10.89
C SER A 11 25.54 13.32 9.76
N LEU A 12 25.46 12.02 10.03
CA LEU A 12 24.70 11.12 9.20
C LEU A 12 23.24 11.60 9.30
N SER A 13 22.77 12.31 8.29
CA SER A 13 21.35 12.67 8.20
C SER A 13 20.56 11.38 8.17
N ALA A 14 19.90 11.07 9.28
CA ALA A 14 18.99 9.95 9.35
C ALA A 14 17.93 10.13 8.26
N VAL A 15 17.67 9.08 7.49
CA VAL A 15 16.53 9.05 6.57
C VAL A 15 15.29 9.32 7.43
N PRO A 16 14.48 10.34 7.13
CA PRO A 16 13.32 10.67 7.93
C PRO A 16 12.41 9.45 8.06
N SER A 17 11.89 9.24 9.25
CA SER A 17 10.91 8.18 9.47
C SER A 17 9.65 8.45 8.61
N ARG A 18 8.89 7.41 8.31
CA ARG A 18 7.60 7.53 7.60
C ARG A 18 6.72 8.63 8.21
N GLU A 19 6.74 8.76 9.54
CA GLU A 19 6.00 9.79 10.27
C GLU A 19 6.55 11.21 10.06
N ALA A 20 7.87 11.39 10.09
CA ALA A 20 8.49 12.69 9.87
C ALA A 20 8.25 13.19 8.45
N PHE A 21 8.33 12.29 7.47
CA PHE A 21 8.03 12.57 6.08
C PHE A 21 6.56 12.97 5.87
N ALA A 22 5.65 12.25 6.51
CA ALA A 22 4.22 12.52 6.48
C ALA A 22 3.83 13.85 7.13
N LEU A 23 4.54 14.28 8.17
CA LEU A 23 4.32 15.58 8.80
C LEU A 23 4.74 16.74 7.87
N GLU A 24 5.81 16.55 7.12
CA GLU A 24 6.30 17.55 6.15
C GLU A 24 5.33 17.68 4.94
N GLU A 25 4.77 16.57 4.48
CA GLU A 25 3.77 16.54 3.40
C GLU A 25 2.42 17.16 3.84
N ARG A 26 2.04 16.95 5.09
CA ARG A 26 0.84 17.56 5.69
C ARG A 26 0.86 19.08 5.69
N ALA A 27 2.04 19.67 5.74
CA ALA A 27 2.23 21.12 5.71
C ALA A 27 2.07 21.73 4.30
N VAL A 28 2.05 20.91 3.23
CA VAL A 28 2.23 21.39 1.86
C VAL A 28 0.96 21.35 1.00
N SER A 29 -0.05 20.51 1.28
CA SER A 29 -1.22 20.47 0.38
C SER A 29 -2.52 20.02 1.03
N GLY A 30 -3.47 20.90 1.13
CA GLY A 30 -4.88 20.51 1.12
C GLY A 30 -5.22 19.91 -0.25
N ILE A 31 -5.94 18.79 -0.29
CA ILE A 31 -6.52 18.28 -1.53
C ILE A 31 -7.72 19.17 -1.85
N PRO A 32 -7.73 19.89 -2.99
CA PRO A 32 -8.83 20.81 -3.31
C PRO A 32 -10.06 20.01 -3.77
N ILE A 33 -10.84 19.49 -2.82
CA ILE A 33 -12.06 18.71 -3.12
C ILE A 33 -13.01 19.51 -4.00
N GLU A 34 -13.07 20.82 -3.80
CA GLU A 34 -13.88 21.75 -4.58
C GLU A 34 -13.45 21.91 -6.04
N ALA A 35 -12.26 21.43 -6.40
CA ALA A 35 -11.81 21.43 -7.80
C ALA A 35 -12.37 20.26 -8.62
N PHE A 36 -13.03 19.31 -7.96
CA PHE A 36 -13.68 18.20 -8.65
C PHE A 36 -15.11 18.53 -8.99
N GLU A 37 -15.47 18.36 -10.27
CA GLU A 37 -16.82 18.57 -10.77
C GLU A 37 -17.51 17.24 -11.10
N PHE A 38 -18.80 17.14 -10.81
CA PHE A 38 -19.62 15.96 -11.12
C PHE A 38 -20.67 16.28 -12.17
N GLY A 39 -20.86 15.34 -13.09
CA GLY A 39 -21.98 15.38 -14.01
C GLY A 39 -23.32 14.99 -13.35
N ASP A 40 -23.30 14.29 -12.24
CA ASP A 40 -24.48 13.86 -11.48
C ASP A 40 -24.50 14.55 -10.11
N GLN A 41 -25.53 15.36 -9.85
CA GLN A 41 -25.72 16.09 -8.59
C GLN A 41 -26.09 15.19 -7.40
N ASN A 42 -26.43 13.92 -7.63
CA ASN A 42 -26.67 12.97 -6.56
C ASN A 42 -25.37 12.32 -6.04
N LEU A 43 -24.23 12.57 -6.69
CA LEU A 43 -22.93 12.11 -6.24
C LEU A 43 -22.25 13.19 -5.39
N LYS A 44 -21.49 12.72 -4.41
CA LYS A 44 -20.68 13.52 -3.50
C LYS A 44 -19.27 12.98 -3.48
N ILE A 45 -18.26 13.85 -3.46
CA ILE A 45 -16.89 13.45 -3.23
C ILE A 45 -16.48 13.78 -1.80
N GLU A 46 -15.80 12.86 -1.18
CA GLU A 46 -15.21 13.04 0.15
C GLU A 46 -13.78 12.52 0.16
N LEU A 47 -12.94 13.16 0.93
CA LEU A 47 -11.59 12.67 1.17
C LEU A 47 -11.63 11.63 2.27
N TRP A 48 -11.58 10.35 1.89
CA TRP A 48 -11.68 9.23 2.82
C TRP A 48 -10.37 8.95 3.56
N ALA A 49 -9.22 9.03 2.87
CA ALA A 49 -7.90 8.84 3.46
C ALA A 49 -6.83 9.67 2.74
N ARG A 50 -5.77 10.02 3.46
CA ARG A 50 -4.61 10.77 2.92
C ARG A 50 -3.34 10.42 3.71
N SER A 51 -2.19 10.88 3.22
CA SER A 51 -0.97 10.84 4.02
C SER A 51 -1.21 11.43 5.44
N PRO A 52 -0.65 10.79 6.48
CA PRO A 52 0.31 9.68 6.51
C PRO A 52 -0.30 8.28 6.51
N MET A 53 -1.62 8.14 6.40
CA MET A 53 -2.27 6.81 6.46
C MET A 53 -1.95 5.96 5.24
N ILE A 54 -1.77 6.61 4.10
CA ILE A 54 -1.57 5.96 2.81
C ILE A 54 -0.61 6.77 1.94
N PHE A 55 0.25 6.08 1.18
CA PHE A 55 1.15 6.68 0.20
C PHE A 55 1.04 5.95 -1.13
N SER A 56 0.92 6.71 -2.22
CA SER A 56 0.91 6.17 -3.60
C SER A 56 0.11 4.87 -3.77
N PRO A 57 -1.19 4.83 -3.41
CA PRO A 57 -2.01 3.62 -3.56
C PRO A 57 -2.12 3.24 -5.04
N VAL A 58 -2.04 1.94 -5.35
CA VAL A 58 -2.04 1.43 -6.72
C VAL A 58 -3.28 0.58 -7.00
N ALA A 59 -3.61 -0.31 -6.09
CA ALA A 59 -4.77 -1.18 -6.20
C ALA A 59 -5.45 -1.29 -4.84
N MET A 60 -6.76 -1.48 -4.84
CA MET A 60 -7.52 -1.56 -3.60
C MET A 60 -8.69 -2.55 -3.71
N ASP A 61 -9.07 -3.10 -2.57
CA ASP A 61 -10.28 -3.90 -2.39
C ASP A 61 -10.79 -3.76 -0.96
N PHE A 62 -12.05 -4.11 -0.73
CA PHE A 62 -12.67 -4.09 0.59
C PHE A 62 -12.91 -5.49 1.11
N ASP A 63 -12.66 -5.70 2.39
CA ASP A 63 -13.07 -6.92 3.06
C ASP A 63 -14.53 -6.85 3.56
N ALA A 64 -15.02 -7.98 4.07
CA ALA A 64 -16.39 -8.09 4.57
C ALA A 64 -16.67 -7.24 5.84
N LYS A 65 -15.65 -6.68 6.46
CA LYS A 65 -15.76 -5.73 7.59
C LYS A 65 -15.72 -4.27 7.14
N GLY A 66 -15.64 -4.01 5.82
CA GLY A 66 -15.55 -2.66 5.27
C GLY A 66 -14.17 -2.03 5.38
N ARG A 67 -13.12 -2.77 5.76
CA ARG A 67 -11.75 -2.26 5.76
C ARG A 67 -11.22 -2.22 4.35
N LEU A 68 -10.55 -1.12 4.01
CA LEU A 68 -9.86 -0.95 2.74
C LEU A 68 -8.48 -1.60 2.80
N TRP A 69 -8.22 -2.49 1.87
CA TRP A 69 -6.91 -3.09 1.64
C TRP A 69 -6.30 -2.49 0.38
N THR A 70 -5.07 -2.04 0.47
CA THR A 70 -4.40 -1.38 -0.66
C THR A 70 -2.94 -1.75 -0.74
N THR A 71 -2.43 -1.75 -1.97
CA THR A 71 -1.00 -1.89 -2.23
C THR A 71 -0.36 -0.53 -2.42
N GLU A 72 0.85 -0.35 -1.90
CA GLU A 72 1.63 0.86 -2.15
C GLU A 72 2.53 0.69 -3.39
N GLY A 73 2.52 1.69 -4.23
CA GLY A 73 3.34 1.78 -5.44
C GLY A 73 4.72 2.38 -5.21
N ILE A 74 5.38 2.72 -6.32
CA ILE A 74 6.65 3.46 -6.34
C ILE A 74 6.33 4.95 -6.35
N ASP A 75 6.93 5.72 -5.47
CA ASP A 75 6.95 7.17 -5.61
C ASP A 75 8.00 7.58 -6.64
N TYR A 76 7.57 7.70 -7.90
CA TYR A 76 8.45 8.12 -9.00
C TYR A 76 8.94 9.56 -8.86
N GLN A 77 8.16 10.42 -8.26
CA GLN A 77 8.48 11.86 -8.18
C GLN A 77 9.63 12.12 -7.22
N ARG A 78 9.81 11.28 -6.23
CA ARG A 78 10.81 11.46 -5.17
C ARG A 78 12.00 10.50 -5.28
N GLY A 79 12.03 9.63 -6.27
CA GLY A 79 13.11 8.65 -6.44
C GLY A 79 13.26 7.69 -5.26
N MET A 80 12.30 7.70 -4.34
CA MET A 80 12.32 6.83 -3.17
C MET A 80 11.88 5.43 -3.55
N ARG A 81 12.83 4.61 -3.86
CA ARG A 81 12.64 3.16 -3.73
C ARG A 81 12.59 2.88 -2.24
N ILE A 82 11.44 2.50 -1.74
CA ILE A 82 11.33 2.03 -0.35
C ILE A 82 12.24 0.82 -0.24
N LYS A 83 13.38 0.99 0.43
CA LYS A 83 14.40 -0.06 0.57
C LYS A 83 13.87 -1.31 1.29
N GLU A 84 12.79 -1.13 2.03
CA GLU A 84 12.16 -2.13 2.87
C GLU A 84 11.19 -3.05 2.14
N GLY A 85 10.87 -2.77 0.86
CA GLY A 85 9.92 -3.54 0.07
C GLY A 85 8.61 -2.83 -0.18
N ARG A 86 7.58 -3.58 -0.60
CA ARG A 86 6.23 -3.08 -0.88
C ARG A 86 5.28 -3.53 0.20
N SER A 87 4.46 -2.61 0.67
CA SER A 87 3.52 -2.89 1.75
C SER A 87 2.10 -3.09 1.22
N ILE A 88 1.39 -4.01 1.85
CA ILE A 88 -0.06 -4.05 1.83
C ILE A 88 -0.51 -3.31 3.08
N ILE A 89 -1.33 -2.28 2.89
CA ILE A 89 -1.85 -1.42 3.95
C ILE A 89 -3.33 -1.72 4.14
N VAL A 90 -3.75 -1.76 5.40
CA VAL A 90 -5.15 -1.87 5.80
C VAL A 90 -5.57 -0.57 6.44
N LEU A 91 -6.67 0.01 5.98
CA LEU A 91 -7.28 1.21 6.53
C LEU A 91 -8.68 0.89 7.05
N GLU A 92 -9.09 1.54 8.11
CA GLU A 92 -10.36 1.30 8.76
C GLU A 92 -11.03 2.62 9.14
N ASP A 93 -12.29 2.75 8.78
CA ASP A 93 -13.25 3.72 9.26
C ASP A 93 -14.08 3.04 10.35
N LYS A 94 -13.79 3.35 11.61
CA LYS A 94 -14.33 2.63 12.78
C LYS A 94 -15.68 3.13 13.22
N ASP A 95 -15.94 4.41 13.02
CA ASP A 95 -17.18 5.06 13.42
C ASP A 95 -18.14 5.31 12.26
N TRP A 96 -17.73 4.92 11.03
CA TRP A 96 -18.51 5.00 9.82
C TRP A 96 -18.91 6.43 9.43
N ASP A 97 -18.02 7.38 9.74
CA ASP A 97 -18.24 8.79 9.38
C ASP A 97 -17.85 9.13 7.94
N GLY A 98 -17.26 8.16 7.22
CA GLY A 98 -16.79 8.31 5.84
C GLY A 98 -15.34 8.77 5.74
N GLN A 99 -14.57 8.68 6.82
CA GLN A 99 -13.15 8.94 6.85
C GLN A 99 -12.40 7.81 7.55
N ALA A 100 -11.22 7.47 7.07
CA ALA A 100 -10.39 6.46 7.74
C ALA A 100 -9.81 6.99 9.04
N ASP A 101 -10.02 6.27 10.15
CA ASP A 101 -9.48 6.58 11.47
C ASP A 101 -8.06 6.06 11.67
N SER A 102 -7.75 4.94 11.04
CA SER A 102 -6.49 4.25 11.26
C SER A 102 -5.98 3.54 10.02
N SER A 103 -4.66 3.35 9.98
CA SER A 103 -4.01 2.49 9.02
C SER A 103 -2.89 1.69 9.67
N HIS A 104 -2.67 0.48 9.18
CA HIS A 104 -1.53 -0.34 9.57
C HIS A 104 -1.03 -1.18 8.40
N VAL A 105 0.18 -1.69 8.52
CA VAL A 105 0.79 -2.58 7.55
C VAL A 105 0.34 -4.00 7.84
N PHE A 106 -0.28 -4.67 6.86
CA PHE A 106 -0.52 -6.10 6.91
C PHE A 106 0.79 -6.86 6.73
N VAL A 107 1.52 -6.60 5.64
CA VAL A 107 2.81 -7.21 5.35
C VAL A 107 3.66 -6.28 4.48
N THR A 108 4.98 -6.35 4.64
CA THR A 108 5.94 -5.71 3.75
C THR A 108 6.72 -6.78 2.99
N GLU A 109 6.51 -6.85 1.67
CA GLU A 109 7.18 -7.78 0.78
C GLU A 109 8.50 -7.21 0.27
N LYS A 110 9.60 -7.79 0.70
CA LYS A 110 10.96 -7.35 0.34
C LYS A 110 11.35 -7.74 -1.08
N GLU A 111 10.77 -8.82 -1.60
CA GLU A 111 11.11 -9.38 -2.90
C GLU A 111 10.36 -8.73 -4.07
N ILE A 112 9.32 -7.96 -3.80
CA ILE A 112 8.54 -7.27 -4.82
C ILE A 112 9.35 -6.10 -5.37
N ARG A 113 9.74 -6.21 -6.64
CA ARG A 113 10.55 -5.20 -7.35
C ARG A 113 9.70 -4.09 -7.98
N HIS A 114 8.50 -4.45 -8.41
CA HIS A 114 7.54 -3.56 -9.09
C HIS A 114 6.32 -3.33 -8.22
N ALA A 115 5.50 -2.35 -8.58
CA ALA A 115 4.23 -2.15 -7.92
C ALA A 115 3.35 -3.40 -8.09
N SER A 116 2.65 -3.79 -7.02
CA SER A 116 1.62 -4.81 -7.12
C SER A 116 0.36 -4.17 -7.65
N LEU A 117 0.03 -4.45 -8.91
CA LEU A 117 -1.03 -3.75 -9.64
C LEU A 117 -2.43 -4.31 -9.40
N GLY A 118 -2.57 -5.36 -8.61
CA GLY A 118 -3.85 -5.94 -8.24
C GLY A 118 -3.85 -6.52 -6.85
N ILE A 119 -4.95 -6.31 -6.14
CA ILE A 119 -5.25 -6.93 -4.85
C ILE A 119 -6.71 -7.35 -4.85
N ALA A 120 -7.00 -8.51 -4.26
CA ALA A 120 -8.36 -8.95 -4.01
C ALA A 120 -8.43 -9.64 -2.64
N VAL A 121 -9.50 -9.37 -1.89
CA VAL A 121 -9.68 -9.89 -0.54
C VAL A 121 -10.90 -10.82 -0.50
N PHE A 122 -10.67 -12.10 -0.23
CA PHE A 122 -11.70 -13.13 -0.16
C PHE A 122 -11.70 -13.74 1.24
N ASP A 123 -12.58 -13.25 2.09
CA ASP A 123 -12.67 -13.64 3.49
C ASP A 123 -11.33 -13.39 4.23
N ASN A 124 -10.55 -14.42 4.52
CA ASN A 124 -9.23 -14.31 5.13
C ASN A 124 -8.07 -14.52 4.14
N ARG A 125 -8.34 -14.52 2.86
CA ARG A 125 -7.33 -14.64 1.80
C ARG A 125 -7.13 -13.32 1.10
N ILE A 126 -5.89 -12.90 1.04
CA ILE A 126 -5.46 -11.70 0.33
C ILE A 126 -4.66 -12.17 -0.89
N VAL A 127 -5.20 -11.93 -2.07
CA VAL A 127 -4.59 -12.32 -3.35
C VAL A 127 -3.92 -11.10 -3.96
N LEU A 128 -2.63 -11.21 -4.19
CA LEU A 128 -1.80 -10.13 -4.69
C LEU A 128 -1.27 -10.49 -6.08
N SER A 129 -1.53 -9.65 -7.08
CA SER A 129 -0.83 -9.75 -8.35
C SER A 129 0.48 -8.96 -8.29
N SER A 130 1.58 -9.67 -8.31
CA SER A 130 2.92 -9.12 -8.21
C SER A 130 3.87 -9.88 -9.11
N THR A 131 4.08 -9.35 -10.31
CA THR A 131 4.95 -9.98 -11.31
C THR A 131 6.30 -10.40 -10.73
N PRO A 132 6.75 -11.64 -10.99
CA PRO A 132 6.21 -12.59 -11.96
C PRO A 132 5.15 -13.54 -11.40
N SER A 133 4.53 -13.25 -10.27
CA SER A 133 3.70 -14.20 -9.52
C SER A 133 2.37 -13.63 -9.07
N ILE A 134 1.41 -14.52 -8.84
CA ILE A 134 0.26 -14.28 -7.97
C ILE A 134 0.58 -14.90 -6.62
N ILE A 135 0.53 -14.09 -5.58
CA ILE A 135 0.81 -14.48 -4.20
C ILE A 135 -0.50 -14.50 -3.42
N VAL A 136 -0.70 -15.51 -2.61
CA VAL A 136 -1.84 -15.60 -1.71
C VAL A 136 -1.35 -15.61 -0.27
N TYR A 137 -1.86 -14.66 0.49
CA TYR A 137 -1.73 -14.67 1.95
C TYR A 137 -3.00 -15.24 2.55
N THR A 138 -2.88 -16.00 3.62
CA THR A 138 -4.02 -16.43 4.44
C THR A 138 -3.80 -15.91 5.85
N ASP A 139 -4.60 -14.94 6.25
CA ASP A 139 -4.67 -14.40 7.60
C ASP A 139 -5.48 -15.37 8.46
N VAL A 140 -4.77 -16.31 9.10
CA VAL A 140 -5.39 -17.45 9.81
C VAL A 140 -6.09 -16.98 11.08
N ASN A 141 -5.51 -16.05 11.81
CA ASN A 141 -6.07 -15.52 13.05
C ASN A 141 -7.01 -14.31 12.85
N ARG A 142 -7.11 -13.81 11.60
CA ARG A 142 -8.04 -12.75 11.17
C ARG A 142 -7.83 -11.40 11.86
N ASN A 143 -6.58 -11.10 12.20
CA ASN A 143 -6.21 -9.85 12.85
C ASN A 143 -5.77 -8.74 11.89
N ALA A 144 -5.66 -9.06 10.59
CA ALA A 144 -5.20 -8.18 9.50
C ALA A 144 -3.73 -7.72 9.67
N VAL A 145 -2.94 -8.54 10.32
CA VAL A 145 -1.48 -8.41 10.41
C VAL A 145 -0.88 -9.76 10.04
N PHE A 146 0.16 -9.79 9.21
CA PHE A 146 0.80 -11.04 8.85
C PHE A 146 1.73 -11.51 9.96
N ASP A 147 1.31 -12.57 10.66
CA ASP A 147 2.03 -13.19 11.76
C ASP A 147 2.85 -14.38 11.26
N GLU A 148 4.17 -14.21 11.19
CA GLU A 148 5.07 -15.27 10.75
C GLU A 148 4.94 -16.51 11.65
N GLY A 149 4.77 -17.68 11.03
CA GLY A 149 4.54 -18.95 11.73
C GLY A 149 3.09 -19.25 12.09
N VAL A 150 2.18 -18.29 11.97
CA VAL A 150 0.71 -18.47 12.12
C VAL A 150 0.04 -18.40 10.77
N ASP A 151 0.30 -17.33 10.04
CA ASP A 151 -0.29 -17.06 8.74
C ASP A 151 0.47 -17.76 7.62
N LYS A 152 -0.17 -17.84 6.47
CA LYS A 152 0.42 -18.52 5.31
C LYS A 152 0.66 -17.53 4.19
N ARG A 153 1.80 -17.69 3.54
CA ARG A 153 2.15 -17.07 2.27
C ARG A 153 2.47 -18.15 1.25
N GLU A 154 1.82 -18.12 0.12
CA GLU A 154 2.09 -19.07 -0.97
C GLU A 154 2.18 -18.36 -2.31
N VAL A 155 3.06 -18.84 -3.18
CA VAL A 155 3.06 -18.46 -4.59
C VAL A 155 2.07 -19.35 -5.31
N PHE A 156 0.90 -18.80 -5.62
CA PHE A 156 -0.20 -19.54 -6.24
C PHE A 156 0.08 -19.85 -7.73
N LEU A 157 0.53 -18.84 -8.47
CA LEU A 157 0.97 -18.96 -9.85
C LEU A 157 2.22 -18.15 -10.07
N THR A 158 3.08 -18.57 -10.99
CA THR A 158 4.29 -17.85 -11.35
C THR A 158 4.62 -18.02 -12.83
N GLY A 159 5.58 -17.24 -13.34
CA GLY A 159 6.03 -17.34 -14.73
C GLY A 159 5.43 -16.27 -15.63
N PHE A 160 4.73 -15.30 -15.08
CA PHE A 160 4.29 -14.12 -15.82
C PHE A 160 5.50 -13.29 -16.25
N ARG A 161 5.46 -12.78 -17.49
CA ARG A 161 6.56 -12.00 -18.02
C ARG A 161 6.75 -10.72 -17.22
N ASP A 162 7.97 -10.48 -16.79
CA ASP A 162 8.40 -9.19 -16.23
C ASP A 162 8.69 -8.25 -17.41
N ALA A 163 7.71 -7.43 -17.78
CA ALA A 163 7.82 -6.55 -18.94
C ALA A 163 8.36 -5.18 -18.57
N SER A 164 7.55 -4.30 -18.06
CA SER A 164 7.96 -2.97 -17.61
C SER A 164 7.08 -2.55 -16.43
N HIS A 165 7.51 -1.55 -15.71
CA HIS A 165 6.99 -1.17 -14.38
C HIS A 165 5.46 -1.15 -14.24
N ASP A 166 4.75 -0.71 -15.26
CA ASP A 166 3.31 -0.45 -15.29
C ASP A 166 2.54 -1.33 -16.30
N HIS A 167 3.24 -2.24 -16.97
CA HIS A 167 2.66 -3.19 -17.94
C HIS A 167 2.95 -4.63 -17.55
N THR A 168 2.70 -4.96 -16.29
CA THR A 168 2.91 -6.28 -15.72
C THR A 168 1.56 -6.95 -15.45
N LEU A 169 1.54 -7.94 -14.59
CA LEU A 169 0.31 -8.58 -14.14
C LEU A 169 -0.54 -7.57 -13.36
N HIS A 170 -1.74 -7.29 -13.87
CA HIS A 170 -2.67 -6.30 -13.31
C HIS A 170 -3.66 -6.91 -12.34
N ALA A 171 -4.96 -6.69 -12.60
CA ALA A 171 -6.02 -7.01 -11.66
C ALA A 171 -6.13 -8.51 -11.32
N VAL A 172 -6.54 -8.77 -10.09
CA VAL A 172 -7.15 -10.03 -9.69
C VAL A 172 -8.56 -9.72 -9.21
N VAL A 173 -9.55 -10.39 -9.78
CA VAL A 173 -10.95 -10.24 -9.38
C VAL A 173 -11.59 -11.60 -9.21
N GLY A 174 -12.47 -11.72 -8.21
CA GLY A 174 -13.28 -12.92 -7.98
C GLY A 174 -14.64 -12.84 -8.68
N ALA A 175 -14.99 -13.88 -9.41
CA ALA A 175 -16.35 -14.05 -9.91
C ALA A 175 -17.26 -14.70 -8.87
N PRO A 176 -18.58 -14.47 -8.93
CA PRO A 176 -19.55 -15.15 -8.06
C PRO A 176 -19.50 -16.67 -8.15
N SER A 177 -18.98 -17.22 -9.24
CA SER A 177 -18.75 -18.66 -9.45
C SER A 177 -17.59 -19.24 -8.62
N GLY A 178 -16.81 -18.38 -7.92
CA GLY A 178 -15.60 -18.75 -7.21
C GLY A 178 -14.34 -18.80 -8.08
N GLN A 179 -14.45 -18.45 -9.36
CA GLN A 179 -13.30 -18.34 -10.26
C GLN A 179 -12.57 -17.00 -10.04
N TRP A 180 -11.26 -17.04 -10.18
CA TRP A 180 -10.44 -15.83 -10.18
C TRP A 180 -10.04 -15.48 -11.61
N HIS A 181 -10.17 -14.21 -11.94
CA HIS A 181 -9.74 -13.64 -13.22
C HIS A 181 -8.57 -12.69 -12.97
N PHE A 182 -7.59 -12.74 -13.84
CA PHE A 182 -6.41 -11.86 -13.79
C PHE A 182 -5.97 -11.51 -15.21
N SER A 183 -5.29 -10.39 -15.38
CA SER A 183 -4.83 -9.89 -16.67
C SER A 183 -3.38 -9.41 -16.61
#